data_8c18c7cd3520f2e5c5ea7d5cf12022f5
#
_entry.id   8c18c7cd3520f2e5c5ea7d5cf12022f5
#
_cell.length_a   1.000
_cell.length_b   1.000
_cell.length_c   1.000
_cell.angle_alpha   90.00
_cell.angle_beta   90.00
_cell.angle_gamma   90.00
#
_symmetry.space_group_name_H-M   'P 1'
#
loop_
_entity.id
_entity.type
_entity.pdbx_description
1 polymer ?
#
loop_
_entity_poly.entity_id
_entity_poly.type
_entity_poly.pdbx_seq_one_letter_code
_entity_poly.pdbx_strand_id
1 'polypeptide(L)'
;MKDNNTPAAKQGPKTGAKAIIKPAVKVDARAGTKGKKLNKAWLHEHINDPYVKQAQRDGYRARAAYKLKEIDETLGLIKPGNCVVDLGSTPGAWSQYVRRKLSPTGAAAGALNGRIIALDLLPMEPIESVVFIQGDFREADVLRKLEQTLATVNGPVPVDLVISDMAPNLSGIESADAARIAHLVELAVEFAQNRMKPDGALVVKLFHGSGYDELVKLFRATFKTVKPMKPKASRSNSSETFLVGVGLKAPIKTN
;
A
#
# COMPACT_ATOMS: atom_id res chain seq x y z
N MET A 1 -23.41 -65.80 -34.59
CA MET A 1 -23.96 -65.47 -33.27
C MET A 1 -23.18 -64.24 -32.82
N LYS A 2 -23.72 -63.02 -33.00
CA LYS A 2 -24.45 -62.19 -32.04
C LYS A 2 -23.61 -62.06 -30.79
N ASP A 3 -23.11 -60.90 -30.36
CA ASP A 3 -23.89 -59.70 -30.02
C ASP A 3 -23.03 -58.41 -30.00
N ASN A 4 -23.66 -57.33 -30.48
CA ASN A 4 -23.32 -55.93 -30.28
C ASN A 4 -23.36 -55.55 -28.79
N ASN A 5 -22.43 -54.74 -28.34
CA ASN A 5 -22.78 -53.71 -27.36
C ASN A 5 -21.77 -52.56 -27.36
N THR A 6 -22.20 -51.45 -27.94
CA THR A 6 -21.54 -50.13 -27.82
C THR A 6 -22.16 -49.41 -26.61
N PRO A 7 -21.39 -48.86 -25.69
CA PRO A 7 -21.94 -47.88 -24.74
C PRO A 7 -21.67 -46.45 -25.18
N ALA A 8 -22.73 -45.68 -25.07
CA ALA A 8 -22.89 -44.27 -25.39
C ALA A 8 -21.90 -43.31 -24.74
N ALA A 9 -21.55 -42.29 -25.46
CA ALA A 9 -20.87 -41.09 -25.00
C ALA A 9 -21.71 -40.35 -23.95
N LYS A 10 -21.15 -40.18 -22.75
CA LYS A 10 -21.66 -39.24 -21.74
C LYS A 10 -21.08 -37.88 -21.95
N GLN A 11 -21.91 -36.93 -22.32
CA GLN A 11 -21.64 -35.50 -22.31
C GLN A 11 -21.39 -35.05 -20.88
N GLY A 12 -20.23 -34.43 -20.62
CA GLY A 12 -19.90 -33.74 -19.36
C GLY A 12 -20.61 -32.39 -19.25
N PRO A 13 -20.96 -31.96 -18.03
CA PRO A 13 -21.70 -30.72 -17.84
C PRO A 13 -20.82 -29.48 -18.07
N LYS A 14 -21.32 -28.57 -18.90
CA LYS A 14 -20.83 -27.18 -19.01
C LYS A 14 -21.24 -26.43 -17.73
N THR A 15 -20.30 -26.17 -16.84
CA THR A 15 -20.52 -25.23 -15.76
C THR A 15 -19.61 -24.00 -15.95
N GLY A 16 -20.15 -23.03 -16.65
CA GLY A 16 -19.64 -21.64 -16.61
C GLY A 16 -20.06 -21.01 -15.28
N ALA A 17 -19.20 -21.06 -14.28
CA ALA A 17 -19.41 -20.29 -13.06
C ALA A 17 -18.98 -18.85 -13.30
N LYS A 18 -19.95 -17.98 -13.60
CA LYS A 18 -19.78 -16.53 -13.46
C LYS A 18 -19.60 -16.24 -11.97
N ALA A 19 -18.38 -15.91 -11.55
CA ALA A 19 -18.11 -15.38 -10.22
C ALA A 19 -18.81 -14.02 -10.09
N ILE A 20 -19.90 -13.99 -9.36
CA ILE A 20 -20.59 -12.77 -8.93
C ILE A 20 -19.75 -12.18 -7.80
N ILE A 21 -18.93 -11.18 -8.13
CA ILE A 21 -18.23 -10.36 -7.12
C ILE A 21 -19.31 -9.52 -6.42
N LYS A 22 -19.68 -9.95 -5.22
CA LYS A 22 -20.51 -9.14 -4.33
C LYS A 22 -19.70 -7.92 -3.87
N PRO A 23 -20.28 -6.70 -3.86
CA PRO A 23 -19.58 -5.54 -3.33
C PRO A 23 -19.39 -5.74 -1.82
N ALA A 24 -18.15 -5.75 -1.37
CA ALA A 24 -17.78 -5.75 0.04
C ALA A 24 -18.13 -4.38 0.64
N VAL A 25 -18.76 -4.44 1.78
CA VAL A 25 -18.98 -3.51 2.89
C VAL A 25 -20.47 -3.44 3.24
N LYS A 26 -20.92 -4.44 4.00
CA LYS A 26 -21.92 -4.17 5.05
C LYS A 26 -21.13 -3.86 6.32
N VAL A 27 -21.03 -2.58 6.66
CA VAL A 27 -20.62 -2.16 8.01
C VAL A 27 -21.79 -2.44 8.93
N ASP A 28 -21.63 -3.41 9.84
CA ASP A 28 -22.60 -3.67 10.89
C ASP A 28 -22.75 -2.44 11.79
N ALA A 29 -23.88 -1.78 11.69
CA ALA A 29 -24.28 -0.69 12.56
C ALA A 29 -24.86 -1.26 13.86
N ARG A 30 -24.01 -1.55 14.85
CA ARG A 30 -24.44 -1.75 16.26
C ARG A 30 -23.35 -1.27 17.22
N ALA A 31 -23.24 0.03 17.41
CA ALA A 31 -22.89 0.69 18.66
C ALA A 31 -23.31 2.16 18.52
N GLY A 32 -24.17 2.64 19.39
CA GLY A 32 -24.82 3.93 19.29
C GLY A 32 -23.86 5.12 19.39
N THR A 33 -23.45 5.60 18.26
CA THR A 33 -22.90 6.94 18.07
C THR A 33 -23.75 7.62 17.01
N LYS A 34 -24.27 8.82 17.33
CA LYS A 34 -25.05 9.66 16.41
C LYS A 34 -24.34 9.71 15.05
N GLY A 35 -24.90 9.04 14.05
CA GLY A 35 -24.32 8.93 12.71
C GLY A 35 -24.00 10.31 12.17
N LYS A 36 -22.73 10.61 11.90
CA LYS A 36 -22.35 11.76 11.07
C LYS A 36 -23.13 11.60 9.76
N LYS A 37 -24.04 12.57 9.47
CA LYS A 37 -24.73 12.62 8.18
C LYS A 37 -23.68 12.54 7.10
N LEU A 38 -23.70 11.46 6.30
CA LEU A 38 -22.85 11.32 5.12
C LEU A 38 -23.02 12.60 4.29
N ASN A 39 -21.93 13.34 4.09
CA ASN A 39 -21.97 14.56 3.29
C ASN A 39 -22.31 14.15 1.85
N LYS A 40 -23.53 14.48 1.42
CA LYS A 40 -24.05 14.15 0.08
C LYS A 40 -23.11 14.65 -1.03
N ALA A 41 -22.45 15.79 -0.82
CA ALA A 41 -21.50 16.35 -1.77
C ALA A 41 -20.26 15.46 -1.89
N TRP A 42 -19.70 14.97 -0.76
CA TRP A 42 -18.57 14.04 -0.76
C TRP A 42 -18.94 12.72 -1.45
N LEU A 43 -20.13 12.17 -1.15
CA LEU A 43 -20.60 10.93 -1.79
C LEU A 43 -20.74 11.10 -3.31
N HIS A 44 -21.32 12.22 -3.75
CA HIS A 44 -21.46 12.53 -5.18
C HIS A 44 -20.09 12.70 -5.87
N GLU A 45 -19.16 13.41 -5.24
CA GLU A 45 -17.78 13.54 -5.71
C GLU A 45 -17.09 12.17 -5.81
N HIS A 46 -17.24 11.34 -4.77
CA HIS A 46 -16.63 10.01 -4.71
C HIS A 46 -17.17 9.08 -5.82
N ILE A 47 -18.49 9.03 -6.03
CA ILE A 47 -19.12 8.17 -7.07
C ILE A 47 -18.73 8.62 -8.48
N ASN A 48 -18.53 9.93 -8.68
CA ASN A 48 -18.19 10.50 -9.98
C ASN A 48 -16.68 10.56 -10.25
N ASP A 49 -15.84 10.24 -9.26
CA ASP A 49 -14.40 10.25 -9.40
C ASP A 49 -13.92 9.23 -10.46
N PRO A 50 -13.24 9.67 -11.53
CA PRO A 50 -12.83 8.80 -12.62
C PRO A 50 -11.86 7.69 -12.13
N TYR A 51 -11.02 7.97 -11.14
CA TYR A 51 -10.10 6.98 -10.57
C TYR A 51 -10.83 5.94 -9.70
N VAL A 52 -11.96 6.28 -9.08
CA VAL A 52 -12.80 5.30 -8.37
C VAL A 52 -13.42 4.33 -9.38
N LYS A 53 -13.99 4.84 -10.48
CA LYS A 53 -14.56 4.01 -11.56
C LYS A 53 -13.49 3.14 -12.22
N GLN A 54 -12.32 3.71 -12.44
CA GLN A 54 -11.18 2.98 -13.00
C GLN A 54 -10.70 1.88 -12.04
N ALA A 55 -10.57 2.15 -10.74
CA ALA A 55 -10.18 1.16 -9.75
C ALA A 55 -11.13 -0.04 -9.73
N GLN A 56 -12.44 0.22 -9.79
CA GLN A 56 -13.46 -0.84 -9.87
C GLN A 56 -13.29 -1.70 -11.13
N ARG A 57 -13.09 -1.06 -12.30
CA ARG A 57 -12.88 -1.77 -13.57
C ARG A 57 -11.60 -2.60 -13.55
N ASP A 58 -10.52 -2.06 -13.02
CA ASP A 58 -9.21 -2.69 -13.01
C ASP A 58 -9.05 -3.65 -11.82
N GLY A 59 -10.08 -3.80 -10.94
CA GLY A 59 -10.08 -4.71 -9.80
C GLY A 59 -9.21 -4.27 -8.64
N TYR A 60 -8.92 -2.98 -8.50
CA TYR A 60 -8.28 -2.41 -7.33
C TYR A 60 -9.31 -2.07 -6.23
N ARG A 61 -8.92 -2.26 -4.98
CA ARG A 61 -9.78 -1.98 -3.81
C ARG A 61 -10.05 -0.49 -3.60
N ALA A 62 -9.12 0.37 -4.06
CA ALA A 62 -9.26 1.82 -3.95
C ALA A 62 -8.49 2.56 -5.04
N ARG A 63 -8.92 3.80 -5.31
CA ARG A 63 -8.26 4.71 -6.24
C ARG A 63 -6.79 5.03 -5.90
N ALA A 64 -6.41 4.80 -4.63
CA ALA A 64 -5.04 5.01 -4.15
C ALA A 64 -3.99 4.22 -4.95
N ALA A 65 -4.35 3.07 -5.56
CA ALA A 65 -3.47 2.32 -6.44
C ALA A 65 -2.82 3.17 -7.52
N TYR A 66 -3.56 4.13 -8.09
CA TYR A 66 -3.06 4.99 -9.18
C TYR A 66 -2.06 6.05 -8.71
N LYS A 67 -2.08 6.42 -7.43
CA LYS A 67 -1.05 7.31 -6.87
C LYS A 67 0.31 6.62 -6.91
N LEU A 68 0.39 5.39 -6.37
CA LEU A 68 1.62 4.60 -6.41
C LEU A 68 2.01 4.25 -7.85
N LYS A 69 1.03 3.92 -8.70
CA LYS A 69 1.27 3.63 -10.12
C LYS A 69 1.99 4.78 -10.82
N GLU A 70 1.50 6.01 -10.69
CA GLU A 70 2.13 7.18 -11.32
C GLU A 70 3.54 7.45 -10.77
N ILE A 71 3.75 7.26 -9.46
CA ILE A 71 5.07 7.40 -8.83
C ILE A 71 6.01 6.34 -9.39
N ASP A 72 5.60 5.07 -9.42
CA ASP A 72 6.41 3.97 -9.91
C ASP A 72 6.70 4.07 -11.41
N GLU A 73 5.72 4.41 -12.25
CA GLU A 73 5.91 4.62 -13.68
C GLU A 73 6.91 5.75 -13.99
N THR A 74 6.97 6.78 -13.12
CA THR A 74 7.90 7.90 -13.28
C THR A 74 9.32 7.55 -12.81
N LEU A 75 9.46 6.74 -11.77
CA LEU A 75 10.73 6.52 -11.08
C LEU A 75 11.29 5.11 -11.21
N GLY A 76 10.49 4.14 -11.64
CA GLY A 76 10.89 2.74 -11.81
C GLY A 76 11.31 2.08 -10.50
N LEU A 77 10.53 2.29 -9.42
CA LEU A 77 10.89 1.86 -8.07
C LEU A 77 10.69 0.37 -7.86
N ILE A 78 9.63 -0.22 -8.45
CA ILE A 78 9.25 -1.61 -8.22
C ILE A 78 9.84 -2.49 -9.32
N LYS A 79 10.75 -3.39 -8.92
CA LYS A 79 11.45 -4.31 -9.83
C LYS A 79 11.24 -5.76 -9.39
N PRO A 80 11.24 -6.72 -10.35
CA PRO A 80 11.24 -8.13 -10.00
C PRO A 80 12.33 -8.47 -8.98
N GLY A 81 12.00 -9.29 -7.99
CA GLY A 81 12.90 -9.66 -6.90
C GLY A 81 12.87 -8.73 -5.70
N ASN A 82 12.18 -7.60 -5.75
CA ASN A 82 12.13 -6.67 -4.64
C ASN A 82 11.43 -7.23 -3.40
N CYS A 83 11.94 -6.86 -2.23
CA CYS A 83 11.26 -6.92 -0.95
C CYS A 83 10.63 -5.56 -0.66
N VAL A 84 9.30 -5.50 -0.58
CA VAL A 84 8.52 -4.27 -0.41
C VAL A 84 7.77 -4.32 0.92
N VAL A 85 7.83 -3.23 1.67
CA VAL A 85 7.05 -3.01 2.90
C VAL A 85 6.04 -1.88 2.66
N ASP A 86 4.74 -2.19 2.87
CA ASP A 86 3.61 -1.27 2.68
C ASP A 86 3.03 -0.89 4.05
N LEU A 87 3.29 0.33 4.48
CA LEU A 87 2.86 0.90 5.75
C LEU A 87 1.59 1.74 5.57
N GLY A 88 0.54 1.41 6.36
CA GLY A 88 -0.80 1.99 6.16
C GLY A 88 -1.50 1.39 4.95
N SER A 89 -1.42 0.06 4.83
CA SER A 89 -1.77 -0.67 3.62
C SER A 89 -3.28 -0.77 3.35
N THR A 90 -4.14 -0.68 4.38
CA THR A 90 -5.60 -0.87 4.25
C THR A 90 -6.24 0.20 3.33
N PRO A 91 -7.07 -0.20 2.37
CA PRO A 91 -7.69 -1.50 2.11
C PRO A 91 -6.85 -2.48 1.25
N GLY A 92 -5.60 -2.17 0.92
CA GLY A 92 -4.69 -3.03 0.16
C GLY A 92 -4.45 -2.61 -1.29
N ALA A 93 -4.84 -1.40 -1.68
CA ALA A 93 -4.73 -0.95 -3.07
C ALA A 93 -3.27 -0.84 -3.55
N TRP A 94 -2.36 -0.39 -2.69
CA TRP A 94 -0.94 -0.31 -2.99
C TRP A 94 -0.31 -1.71 -3.02
N SER A 95 -0.60 -2.55 -2.03
CA SER A 95 -0.19 -3.95 -2.02
C SER A 95 -0.66 -4.71 -3.26
N GLN A 96 -1.90 -4.47 -3.75
CA GLN A 96 -2.39 -5.06 -5.01
C GLN A 96 -1.58 -4.61 -6.22
N TYR A 97 -1.23 -3.31 -6.29
CA TYR A 97 -0.40 -2.78 -7.38
C TYR A 97 1.00 -3.41 -7.36
N VAL A 98 1.67 -3.40 -6.19
CA VAL A 98 2.98 -4.03 -6.00
C VAL A 98 2.96 -5.51 -6.38
N ARG A 99 1.93 -6.24 -5.92
CA ARG A 99 1.77 -7.67 -6.23
C ARG A 99 1.70 -7.93 -7.73
N ARG A 100 0.97 -7.10 -8.48
CA ARG A 100 0.90 -7.21 -9.95
C ARG A 100 2.23 -6.87 -10.62
N LYS A 101 2.93 -5.88 -10.13
CA LYS A 101 4.27 -5.47 -10.64
C LYS A 101 5.34 -6.55 -10.41
N LEU A 102 5.26 -7.26 -9.29
CA LEU A 102 6.18 -8.36 -8.96
C LEU A 102 5.74 -9.70 -9.57
N SER A 103 4.54 -9.79 -10.14
CA SER A 103 4.11 -10.97 -10.90
C SER A 103 4.79 -11.02 -12.26
N PRO A 104 5.36 -12.16 -12.68
CA PRO A 104 5.93 -12.29 -14.01
C PRO A 104 4.94 -12.04 -15.16
N THR A 105 3.64 -12.25 -14.88
CA THR A 105 2.56 -12.09 -15.85
C THR A 105 1.70 -10.85 -15.61
N GLY A 106 2.00 -10.06 -14.58
CA GLY A 106 1.16 -8.93 -14.16
C GLY A 106 -0.16 -9.33 -13.49
N ALA A 107 -0.30 -10.61 -13.12
CA ALA A 107 -1.54 -11.14 -12.56
C ALA A 107 -1.73 -10.76 -11.09
N ALA A 108 -2.98 -10.78 -10.63
CA ALA A 108 -3.34 -10.55 -9.22
C ALA A 108 -3.14 -11.80 -8.34
N ALA A 109 -2.86 -12.96 -8.92
CA ALA A 109 -2.64 -14.24 -8.26
C ALA A 109 -1.57 -15.07 -8.96
N GLY A 110 -1.14 -16.19 -8.37
CA GLY A 110 -0.13 -17.08 -8.91
C GLY A 110 1.30 -16.64 -8.57
N ALA A 111 2.26 -16.94 -9.44
CA ALA A 111 3.68 -16.70 -9.19
C ALA A 111 4.00 -15.25 -8.80
N LEU A 112 4.88 -15.10 -7.81
CA LEU A 112 5.40 -13.81 -7.36
C LEU A 112 6.94 -13.85 -7.40
N ASN A 113 7.53 -12.85 -8.03
CA ASN A 113 8.98 -12.64 -8.00
C ASN A 113 9.30 -11.47 -7.07
N GLY A 114 9.44 -11.77 -5.79
CA GLY A 114 9.70 -10.82 -4.74
C GLY A 114 8.94 -11.14 -3.46
N ARG A 115 8.91 -10.19 -2.54
CA ARG A 115 8.25 -10.32 -1.24
C ARG A 115 7.47 -9.05 -0.92
N ILE A 116 6.27 -9.20 -0.36
CA ILE A 116 5.43 -8.08 0.04
C ILE A 116 4.98 -8.30 1.48
N ILE A 117 5.25 -7.32 2.33
CA ILE A 117 4.77 -7.27 3.71
C ILE A 117 3.95 -6.00 3.85
N ALA A 118 2.70 -6.16 4.24
CA ALA A 118 1.76 -5.08 4.44
C ALA A 118 1.46 -4.93 5.93
N LEU A 119 1.36 -3.70 6.42
CA LEU A 119 1.09 -3.40 7.82
C LEU A 119 0.04 -2.29 7.92
N ASP A 120 -0.97 -2.49 8.77
CA ASP A 120 -1.98 -1.48 9.07
C ASP A 120 -2.59 -1.71 10.44
N LEU A 121 -3.07 -0.62 11.06
CA LEU A 121 -3.87 -0.64 12.29
C LEU A 121 -5.22 -1.34 12.06
N LEU A 122 -5.82 -1.10 10.88
CA LEU A 122 -7.11 -1.64 10.49
C LEU A 122 -6.96 -3.03 9.83
N PRO A 123 -7.96 -3.89 9.95
CA PRO A 123 -7.94 -5.17 9.25
C PRO A 123 -7.96 -4.97 7.73
N MET A 124 -7.31 -5.87 7.02
CA MET A 124 -7.26 -5.91 5.56
C MET A 124 -7.67 -7.28 5.06
N GLU A 125 -8.55 -7.32 4.05
CA GLU A 125 -8.86 -8.57 3.36
C GLU A 125 -7.59 -9.17 2.75
N PRO A 126 -7.39 -10.50 2.81
CA PRO A 126 -6.18 -11.12 2.30
C PRO A 126 -5.92 -10.81 0.82
N ILE A 127 -4.65 -10.65 0.49
CA ILE A 127 -4.14 -10.58 -0.89
C ILE A 127 -3.15 -11.73 -1.04
N GLU A 128 -3.30 -12.52 -2.08
CA GLU A 128 -2.43 -13.67 -2.32
C GLU A 128 -0.95 -13.27 -2.39
N SER A 129 -0.11 -13.99 -1.69
CA SER A 129 1.34 -13.76 -1.59
C SER A 129 1.74 -12.44 -0.89
N VAL A 130 0.81 -11.77 -0.20
CA VAL A 130 1.09 -10.62 0.67
C VAL A 130 0.98 -11.06 2.12
N VAL A 131 2.04 -10.88 2.89
CA VAL A 131 2.02 -11.11 4.34
C VAL A 131 1.47 -9.87 5.00
N PHE A 132 0.32 -10.00 5.69
CA PHE A 132 -0.30 -8.88 6.38
C PHE A 132 -0.06 -8.96 7.89
N ILE A 133 0.36 -7.85 8.47
CA ILE A 133 0.52 -7.66 9.91
C ILE A 133 -0.47 -6.60 10.35
N GLN A 134 -1.45 -6.98 11.18
CA GLN A 134 -2.32 -6.01 11.81
C GLN A 134 -1.69 -5.50 13.10
N GLY A 135 -1.58 -4.18 13.22
CA GLY A 135 -1.06 -3.52 14.42
C GLY A 135 -0.68 -2.06 14.18
N ASP A 136 -0.38 -1.38 15.27
CA ASP A 136 0.09 0.00 15.22
C ASP A 136 1.60 0.02 14.96
N PHE A 137 2.02 0.65 13.87
CA PHE A 137 3.45 0.78 13.51
C PHE A 137 4.29 1.50 14.57
N ARG A 138 3.66 2.26 15.48
CA ARG A 138 4.32 2.93 16.61
C ARG A 138 4.67 1.97 17.77
N GLU A 139 4.11 0.77 17.79
CA GLU A 139 4.29 -0.21 18.86
C GLU A 139 5.51 -1.10 18.60
N ALA A 140 6.38 -1.22 19.61
CA ALA A 140 7.59 -2.03 19.54
C ALA A 140 7.32 -3.52 19.20
N ASP A 141 6.19 -4.07 19.68
CA ASP A 141 5.79 -5.45 19.42
C ASP A 141 5.43 -5.68 17.93
N VAL A 142 4.81 -4.68 17.30
CA VAL A 142 4.46 -4.72 15.89
C VAL A 142 5.71 -4.59 15.02
N LEU A 143 6.64 -3.70 15.40
CA LEU A 143 7.95 -3.60 14.75
C LEU A 143 8.73 -4.92 14.85
N ARG A 144 8.75 -5.57 16.01
CA ARG A 144 9.38 -6.89 16.16
C ARG A 144 8.74 -7.96 15.26
N LYS A 145 7.41 -7.98 15.13
CA LYS A 145 6.72 -8.88 14.19
C LYS A 145 7.13 -8.62 12.74
N LEU A 146 7.24 -7.35 12.35
CA LEU A 146 7.69 -6.96 11.02
C LEU A 146 9.14 -7.44 10.78
N GLU A 147 10.04 -7.24 11.74
CA GLU A 147 11.42 -7.69 11.67
C GLU A 147 11.53 -9.22 11.60
N GLN A 148 10.77 -9.94 12.42
CA GLN A 148 10.69 -11.41 12.35
C GLN A 148 10.17 -11.89 11.00
N THR A 149 9.18 -11.18 10.45
CA THR A 149 8.65 -11.47 9.12
C THR A 149 9.69 -11.21 8.03
N LEU A 150 10.58 -10.23 8.18
CA LEU A 150 11.70 -9.99 7.28
C LEU A 150 12.84 -10.99 7.45
N ALA A 151 12.92 -11.71 8.58
CA ALA A 151 13.98 -12.68 8.82
C ALA A 151 13.80 -13.95 7.98
N THR A 152 14.93 -14.56 7.61
CA THR A 152 15.03 -15.90 6.99
C THR A 152 16.08 -16.71 7.75
N VAL A 153 16.23 -17.97 7.39
CA VAL A 153 17.31 -18.83 7.94
C VAL A 153 18.72 -18.28 7.69
N ASN A 154 18.87 -17.42 6.68
CA ASN A 154 20.13 -16.77 6.32
C ASN A 154 20.26 -15.35 6.89
N GLY A 155 19.37 -14.94 7.78
CA GLY A 155 19.34 -13.62 8.38
C GLY A 155 18.23 -12.72 7.83
N PRO A 156 18.20 -11.43 8.23
CA PRO A 156 17.19 -10.49 7.79
C PRO A 156 17.33 -10.18 6.29
N VAL A 157 16.19 -10.18 5.59
CA VAL A 157 16.12 -9.73 4.18
C VAL A 157 16.09 -8.21 4.17
N PRO A 158 17.06 -7.55 3.55
CA PRO A 158 17.02 -6.10 3.42
C PRO A 158 15.90 -5.66 2.47
N VAL A 159 15.25 -4.55 2.83
CA VAL A 159 14.10 -4.00 2.10
C VAL A 159 14.55 -3.17 0.91
N ASP A 160 13.97 -3.41 -0.27
CA ASP A 160 14.26 -2.63 -1.48
C ASP A 160 13.41 -1.35 -1.54
N LEU A 161 12.16 -1.42 -1.07
CA LEU A 161 11.22 -0.33 -1.15
C LEU A 161 10.31 -0.31 0.09
N VAL A 162 10.24 0.83 0.73
CA VAL A 162 9.23 1.15 1.75
C VAL A 162 8.25 2.13 1.15
N ILE A 163 6.97 1.82 1.20
CA ILE A 163 5.89 2.70 0.77
C ILE A 163 4.97 2.98 1.95
N SER A 164 4.49 4.22 2.09
CA SER A 164 3.64 4.63 3.20
C SER A 164 2.55 5.60 2.73
N ASP A 165 1.30 5.13 2.79
CA ASP A 165 0.09 5.97 2.65
C ASP A 165 -0.55 6.24 4.02
N MET A 166 0.22 6.10 5.11
CA MET A 166 -0.24 6.37 6.47
C MET A 166 -0.73 7.81 6.60
N ALA A 167 -1.82 7.99 7.33
CA ALA A 167 -2.30 9.29 7.78
C ALA A 167 -2.87 9.15 9.19
N PRO A 168 -2.57 10.07 10.10
CA PRO A 168 -3.22 10.07 11.40
C PRO A 168 -4.69 10.49 11.25
N ASN A 169 -5.50 10.16 12.26
CA ASN A 169 -6.81 10.77 12.39
C ASN A 169 -6.64 12.26 12.64
N LEU A 170 -7.07 13.09 11.68
CA LEU A 170 -6.95 14.53 11.78
C LEU A 170 -7.95 15.06 12.80
N SER A 171 -7.45 15.89 13.73
CA SER A 171 -8.25 16.53 14.78
C SER A 171 -8.87 17.87 14.30
N GLY A 172 -8.34 18.42 13.20
CA GLY A 172 -8.65 19.76 12.72
C GLY A 172 -7.82 20.86 13.42
N ILE A 173 -6.92 20.50 14.34
CA ILE A 173 -5.95 21.43 14.96
C ILE A 173 -4.65 21.27 14.16
N GLU A 174 -4.30 22.25 13.35
CA GLU A 174 -3.22 22.19 12.37
C GLU A 174 -1.88 21.76 12.98
N SER A 175 -1.46 22.38 14.09
CA SER A 175 -0.18 22.06 14.75
C SER A 175 -0.14 20.64 15.30
N ALA A 176 -1.23 20.16 15.88
CA ALA A 176 -1.33 18.80 16.41
C ALA A 176 -1.34 17.76 15.29
N ASP A 177 -2.03 18.05 14.18
CA ASP A 177 -2.10 17.17 13.03
C ASP A 177 -0.75 17.12 12.29
N ALA A 178 -0.05 18.27 12.17
CA ALA A 178 1.29 18.33 11.61
C ALA A 178 2.30 17.52 12.45
N ALA A 179 2.26 17.61 13.77
CA ALA A 179 3.12 16.83 14.66
C ALA A 179 2.88 15.32 14.54
N ARG A 180 1.62 14.88 14.40
CA ARG A 180 1.28 13.45 14.20
C ARG A 180 1.75 12.94 12.86
N ILE A 181 1.63 13.75 11.79
CA ILE A 181 2.13 13.40 10.46
C ILE A 181 3.65 13.30 10.51
N ALA A 182 4.33 14.27 11.09
CA ALA A 182 5.78 14.29 11.23
C ALA A 182 6.28 13.02 11.94
N HIS A 183 5.67 12.67 13.06
CA HIS A 183 6.04 11.47 13.82
C HIS A 183 5.92 10.18 12.98
N LEU A 184 4.84 9.99 12.20
CA LEU A 184 4.70 8.81 11.34
C LEU A 184 5.76 8.77 10.23
N VAL A 185 6.13 9.93 9.69
CA VAL A 185 7.17 10.04 8.66
C VAL A 185 8.55 9.75 9.25
N GLU A 186 8.85 10.28 10.43
CA GLU A 186 10.10 10.03 11.15
C GLU A 186 10.30 8.55 11.45
N LEU A 187 9.26 7.87 11.92
CA LEU A 187 9.29 6.42 12.13
C LEU A 187 9.51 5.63 10.83
N ALA A 188 8.90 6.05 9.73
CA ALA A 188 9.12 5.42 8.43
C ALA A 188 10.55 5.65 7.92
N VAL A 189 11.15 6.82 8.16
CA VAL A 189 12.54 7.14 7.85
C VAL A 189 13.49 6.31 8.72
N GLU A 190 13.24 6.21 10.01
CA GLU A 190 14.04 5.40 10.94
C GLU A 190 14.01 3.92 10.54
N PHE A 191 12.84 3.39 10.23
CA PHE A 191 12.70 2.02 9.74
C PHE A 191 13.50 1.82 8.44
N ALA A 192 13.40 2.75 7.49
CA ALA A 192 14.14 2.70 6.24
C ALA A 192 15.66 2.72 6.47
N GLN A 193 16.17 3.60 7.34
CA GLN A 193 17.60 3.65 7.68
C GLN A 193 18.12 2.35 8.27
N ASN A 194 17.29 1.65 9.06
CA ASN A 194 17.68 0.43 9.75
C ASN A 194 17.54 -0.84 8.92
N ARG A 195 16.64 -0.87 7.93
CA ARG A 195 16.22 -2.10 7.24
C ARG A 195 16.32 -2.06 5.73
N MET A 196 16.47 -0.89 5.14
CA MET A 196 16.49 -0.73 3.68
C MET A 196 17.89 -0.94 3.11
N LYS A 197 17.96 -1.43 1.89
CA LYS A 197 19.20 -1.49 1.12
C LYS A 197 19.78 -0.08 0.89
N PRO A 198 21.12 0.04 0.73
CA PRO A 198 21.76 1.33 0.47
C PRO A 198 21.25 2.06 -0.78
N ASP A 199 20.74 1.33 -1.77
CA ASP A 199 20.17 1.83 -3.03
C ASP A 199 18.63 1.78 -3.05
N GLY A 200 18.02 1.39 -1.94
CA GLY A 200 16.56 1.30 -1.78
C GLY A 200 15.87 2.66 -1.84
N ALA A 201 14.54 2.63 -1.80
CA ALA A 201 13.72 3.83 -1.84
C ALA A 201 12.63 3.84 -0.75
N LEU A 202 12.28 5.05 -0.30
CA LEU A 202 11.17 5.32 0.61
C LEU A 202 10.19 6.28 -0.05
N VAL A 203 8.91 5.91 -0.09
CA VAL A 203 7.80 6.77 -0.53
C VAL A 203 6.90 7.04 0.66
N VAL A 204 6.68 8.29 1.01
CA VAL A 204 5.75 8.67 2.09
C VAL A 204 4.76 9.72 1.63
N LYS A 205 3.53 9.60 2.14
CA LYS A 205 2.52 10.64 2.01
C LYS A 205 2.78 11.77 3.00
N LEU A 206 2.70 12.99 2.52
CA LEU A 206 2.76 14.23 3.28
C LEU A 206 1.58 15.14 2.93
N PHE A 207 1.44 16.20 3.70
CA PHE A 207 0.55 17.31 3.39
C PHE A 207 1.33 18.61 3.39
N HIS A 208 1.09 19.46 2.39
CA HIS A 208 1.63 20.82 2.43
C HIS A 208 1.04 21.60 3.59
N GLY A 209 1.88 22.31 4.34
CA GLY A 209 1.50 23.06 5.53
C GLY A 209 2.63 23.07 6.54
N SER A 210 2.27 23.26 7.81
CA SER A 210 3.21 23.29 8.93
C SER A 210 4.03 22.00 9.03
N GLY A 211 5.36 22.13 9.20
CA GLY A 211 6.29 20.99 9.30
C GLY A 211 6.74 20.36 7.99
N TYR A 212 6.21 20.79 6.84
CA TYR A 212 6.57 20.19 5.54
C TYR A 212 8.07 20.38 5.21
N ASP A 213 8.60 21.58 5.40
CA ASP A 213 10.00 21.88 5.06
C ASP A 213 10.99 21.13 5.95
N GLU A 214 10.65 20.90 7.21
CA GLU A 214 11.42 20.11 8.16
C GLU A 214 11.51 18.64 7.70
N LEU A 215 10.41 18.08 7.23
CA LEU A 215 10.40 16.72 6.69
C LEU A 215 11.17 16.61 5.38
N VAL A 216 11.11 17.63 4.50
CA VAL A 216 11.95 17.68 3.31
C VAL A 216 13.45 17.77 3.68
N LYS A 217 13.81 18.54 4.71
CA LYS A 217 15.18 18.58 5.24
C LYS A 217 15.63 17.23 5.79
N LEU A 218 14.78 16.55 6.55
CA LEU A 218 15.04 15.19 7.05
C LEU A 218 15.32 14.23 5.89
N PHE A 219 14.47 14.23 4.85
CA PHE A 219 14.69 13.40 3.66
C PHE A 219 16.00 13.73 2.94
N ARG A 220 16.31 15.02 2.77
CA ARG A 220 17.58 15.45 2.16
C ARG A 220 18.80 15.09 2.99
N ALA A 221 18.68 15.02 4.31
CA ALA A 221 19.74 14.52 5.18
C ALA A 221 19.95 13.02 5.04
N THR A 222 18.86 12.26 4.82
CA THR A 222 18.85 10.78 4.81
C THR A 222 19.14 10.20 3.43
N PHE A 223 18.60 10.77 2.36
CA PHE A 223 18.63 10.18 1.00
C PHE A 223 19.52 10.97 0.04
N LYS A 224 20.12 10.26 -0.92
CA LYS A 224 20.95 10.85 -2.00
C LYS A 224 20.10 11.68 -2.96
N THR A 225 18.92 11.18 -3.30
CA THR A 225 17.95 11.87 -4.17
C THR A 225 16.62 11.99 -3.45
N VAL A 226 16.03 13.18 -3.49
CA VAL A 226 14.70 13.46 -2.91
C VAL A 226 13.85 14.15 -3.95
N LYS A 227 12.66 13.58 -4.21
CA LYS A 227 11.68 14.11 -5.18
C LYS A 227 10.31 14.27 -4.55
N PRO A 228 9.77 15.48 -4.46
CA PRO A 228 8.35 15.67 -4.17
C PRO A 228 7.52 15.30 -5.41
N MET A 229 6.41 14.61 -5.23
CA MET A 229 5.51 14.18 -6.30
C MET A 229 4.06 14.39 -5.89
N LYS A 230 3.25 14.97 -6.77
CA LYS A 230 1.81 15.07 -6.62
C LYS A 230 1.15 14.33 -7.77
N PRO A 231 0.81 13.03 -7.59
CA PRO A 231 0.14 12.23 -8.61
C PRO A 231 -1.17 12.88 -9.05
N LYS A 232 -1.52 12.77 -10.33
CA LYS A 232 -2.82 13.22 -10.87
C LYS A 232 -4.00 12.52 -10.20
N ALA A 233 -3.76 11.29 -9.72
CA ALA A 233 -4.70 10.55 -8.91
C ALA A 233 -4.93 11.15 -7.51
N SER A 234 -4.15 12.13 -7.03
CA SER A 234 -4.49 12.94 -5.86
C SER A 234 -5.58 13.94 -6.23
N ARG A 235 -6.50 14.21 -5.29
CA ARG A 235 -7.56 15.21 -5.53
C ARG A 235 -6.94 16.60 -5.65
N SER A 236 -7.45 17.41 -6.56
CA SER A 236 -6.94 18.76 -6.84
C SER A 236 -7.01 19.69 -5.61
N ASN A 237 -8.09 19.55 -4.80
CA ASN A 237 -8.31 20.32 -3.58
C ASN A 237 -7.57 19.77 -2.34
N SER A 238 -6.87 18.65 -2.46
CA SER A 238 -6.07 18.07 -1.36
C SER A 238 -4.68 18.68 -1.32
N SER A 239 -4.20 19.05 -0.13
CA SER A 239 -2.79 19.41 0.12
C SER A 239 -1.84 18.21 0.12
N GLU A 240 -2.35 16.99 -0.13
CA GLU A 240 -1.57 15.76 -0.21
C GLU A 240 -0.49 15.84 -1.28
N THR A 241 0.70 15.41 -0.91
CA THR A 241 1.85 15.18 -1.78
C THR A 241 2.60 13.93 -1.31
N PHE A 242 3.49 13.42 -2.14
CA PHE A 242 4.37 12.30 -1.77
C PHE A 242 5.81 12.77 -1.83
N LEU A 243 6.61 12.35 -0.85
CA LEU A 243 8.05 12.57 -0.86
C LEU A 243 8.73 11.23 -1.12
N VAL A 244 9.58 11.19 -2.14
CA VAL A 244 10.33 10.01 -2.52
C VAL A 244 11.81 10.24 -2.25
N GLY A 245 12.37 9.43 -1.34
CA GLY A 245 13.80 9.37 -1.07
C GLY A 245 14.41 8.13 -1.73
N VAL A 246 15.48 8.29 -2.47
CA VAL A 246 16.19 7.18 -3.15
C VAL A 246 17.65 7.16 -2.76
N GLY A 247 18.11 5.98 -2.39
CA GLY A 247 19.49 5.72 -1.97
C GLY A 247 19.83 6.36 -0.62
N LEU A 248 20.13 5.52 0.37
CA LEU A 248 20.55 5.99 1.68
C LEU A 248 21.92 6.66 1.60
N LYS A 249 22.09 7.77 2.31
CA LYS A 249 23.40 8.35 2.59
C LYS A 249 24.08 7.52 3.68
N ALA A 250 25.40 7.50 3.66
CA ALA A 250 26.16 6.93 4.77
C ALA A 250 25.82 7.70 6.08
N PRO A 251 25.69 6.98 7.22
CA PRO A 251 25.52 7.65 8.50
C PRO A 251 26.63 8.68 8.70
N ILE A 252 26.26 9.89 9.11
CA ILE A 252 27.27 10.87 9.52
C ILE A 252 27.95 10.29 10.74
N LYS A 253 29.23 9.92 10.62
CA LYS A 253 30.05 9.58 11.79
C LYS A 253 30.16 10.83 12.64
N THR A 254 29.38 10.92 13.70
CA THR A 254 29.63 11.88 14.76
C THR A 254 30.92 11.42 15.46
N ASN A 255 32.02 12.15 15.23
CA ASN A 255 33.25 12.02 16.02
C ASN A 255 32.99 12.46 17.44
#